data_81051d96d23ed2ff6de4c337ba9cd9fc
#
_entry.id   81051d96d23ed2ff6de4c337ba9cd9fc
#
_cell.length_a   1.000
_cell.length_b   1.000
_cell.length_c   1.000
_cell.angle_alpha   90.00
_cell.angle_beta   90.00
_cell.angle_gamma   90.00
#
_symmetry.space_group_name_H-M   'P 1'
#
loop_
_entity.id
_entity.type
_entity.pdbx_description
1 polymer ?
#
loop_
_entity_poly.entity_id
_entity_poly.type
_entity_poly.pdbx_seq_one_letter_code
_entity_poly.pdbx_strand_id
1 'polypeptide(L)'
;MLIVTSILLFMIKDIKGKKEKKDMTYLDALKIGLFQVVALLPGISRSGATVVGGMKSNLTRETALNYSFMLYIPISVASMFLGVKDLITMNNLNTLAIPYLISMIVSGIVTYFAAKLFIDIMKKGKLIYFSIYCFIVGLIVFIIF
;
A
#
# COMPACT_ATOMS: atom_id res chain seq x y z
N MET A 1 9.34 -10.04 -7.43
CA MET A 1 8.97 -9.16 -6.31
C MET A 1 7.53 -9.33 -5.82
N LEU A 2 6.50 -9.51 -6.68
CA LEU A 2 5.13 -9.86 -6.26
C LEU A 2 5.07 -11.15 -5.43
N ILE A 3 5.93 -12.12 -5.72
CA ILE A 3 6.06 -13.37 -4.94
C ILE A 3 6.49 -13.06 -3.49
N VAL A 4 7.42 -12.12 -3.29
CA VAL A 4 7.84 -11.69 -1.94
C VAL A 4 6.66 -11.10 -1.16
N THR A 5 5.88 -10.23 -1.82
CA THR A 5 4.65 -9.67 -1.22
C THR A 5 3.64 -10.76 -0.86
N SER A 6 3.47 -11.76 -1.74
CA SER A 6 2.60 -12.92 -1.46
C SER A 6 3.05 -13.70 -0.22
N ILE A 7 4.35 -13.99 -0.10
CA ILE A 7 4.92 -14.70 1.06
C ILE A 7 4.72 -13.89 2.35
N LEU A 8 4.98 -12.57 2.31
CA LEU A 8 4.79 -11.70 3.46
C LEU A 8 3.34 -11.69 3.94
N LEU A 9 2.38 -11.61 3.02
CA LEU A 9 0.95 -11.64 3.34
C LEU A 9 0.50 -13.02 3.85
N PHE A 10 1.05 -14.08 3.28
CA PHE A 10 0.76 -15.45 3.73
C PHE A 10 1.24 -15.68 5.18
N MET A 11 2.40 -15.15 5.54
CA MET A 11 2.94 -15.29 6.91
C MET A 11 2.06 -14.64 7.99
N ILE A 12 1.27 -13.61 7.64
CA ILE A 12 0.43 -12.88 8.59
C ILE A 12 -1.04 -13.30 8.55
N LYS A 13 -1.43 -14.24 7.68
CA LYS A 13 -2.84 -14.62 7.50
C LYS A 13 -3.53 -15.07 8.79
N ASP A 14 -2.79 -15.75 9.67
CA ASP A 14 -3.31 -16.33 10.91
C ASP A 14 -3.05 -15.44 12.13
N ILE A 15 -2.31 -14.35 11.97
CA ILE A 15 -2.01 -13.42 13.07
C ILE A 15 -3.27 -12.62 13.39
N LYS A 16 -3.71 -12.74 14.65
CA LYS A 16 -4.77 -11.91 15.23
C LYS A 16 -4.12 -10.98 16.27
N GLY A 17 -3.79 -9.76 15.84
CA GLY A 17 -3.28 -8.75 16.77
C GLY A 17 -4.36 -8.32 17.76
N LYS A 18 -3.94 -7.85 18.95
CA LYS A 18 -4.83 -7.44 20.05
C LYS A 18 -4.79 -5.94 20.32
N LYS A 19 -3.71 -5.25 19.91
CA LYS A 19 -3.55 -3.81 20.13
C LYS A 19 -4.40 -2.98 19.19
N GLU A 20 -5.19 -2.09 19.74
CA GLU A 20 -5.91 -1.06 19.00
C GLU A 20 -5.07 0.21 18.82
N LYS A 21 -5.60 1.20 18.12
CA LYS A 21 -4.92 2.48 17.86
C LYS A 21 -4.47 3.18 19.15
N LYS A 22 -5.26 3.11 20.21
CA LYS A 22 -4.95 3.71 21.53
C LYS A 22 -3.79 3.03 22.28
N ASP A 23 -3.52 1.75 21.98
CA ASP A 23 -2.50 0.94 22.62
C ASP A 23 -1.17 0.95 21.83
N MET A 24 -1.12 1.70 20.75
CA MET A 24 0.04 1.80 19.88
C MET A 24 1.14 2.60 20.55
N THR A 25 2.35 2.04 20.57
CA THR A 25 3.54 2.68 21.15
C THR A 25 4.44 3.28 20.06
N TYR A 26 5.34 4.21 20.43
CA TYR A 26 6.36 4.74 19.54
C TYR A 26 7.27 3.66 18.93
N LEU A 27 7.53 2.58 19.69
CA LEU A 27 8.30 1.43 19.21
C LEU A 27 7.55 0.67 18.12
N ASP A 28 6.23 0.56 18.22
CA ASP A 28 5.42 -0.06 17.18
C ASP A 28 5.49 0.78 15.89
N ALA A 29 5.40 2.11 16.01
CA ALA A 29 5.54 3.03 14.89
C ALA A 29 6.93 2.93 14.23
N LEU A 30 8.00 2.86 15.02
CA LEU A 30 9.36 2.68 14.51
C LEU A 30 9.51 1.35 13.76
N LYS A 31 9.01 0.25 14.31
CA LYS A 31 9.03 -1.05 13.64
C LYS A 31 8.32 -1.00 12.28
N ILE A 32 7.13 -0.40 12.23
CA ILE A 32 6.38 -0.26 10.99
C ILE A 32 7.16 0.60 9.98
N GLY A 33 7.80 1.67 10.45
CA GLY A 33 8.69 2.51 9.63
C GLY A 33 9.87 1.72 9.04
N LEU A 34 10.48 0.82 9.79
CA LEU A 34 11.55 -0.06 9.29
C LEU A 34 11.04 -1.00 8.19
N PHE A 35 9.84 -1.57 8.35
CA PHE A 35 9.21 -2.35 7.27
C PHE A 35 8.94 -1.51 6.02
N GLN A 36 8.61 -0.22 6.19
CA GLN A 36 8.44 0.69 5.08
C GLN A 36 9.76 0.98 4.35
N VAL A 37 10.89 1.07 5.05
CA VAL A 37 12.22 1.21 4.44
C VAL A 37 12.54 0.01 3.56
N VAL A 38 12.28 -1.21 4.03
CA VAL A 38 12.46 -2.43 3.23
C VAL A 38 11.57 -2.39 1.97
N ALA A 39 10.40 -1.80 2.07
CA ALA A 39 9.47 -1.67 0.95
C ALA A 39 9.83 -0.56 -0.06
N LEU A 40 10.93 0.17 0.14
CA LEU A 40 11.51 1.04 -0.90
C LEU A 40 12.17 0.25 -2.02
N LEU A 41 12.49 -1.03 -1.79
CA LEU A 41 12.97 -1.91 -2.85
C LEU A 41 11.89 -2.07 -3.93
N PRO A 42 12.27 -1.91 -5.23
CA PRO A 42 11.31 -1.98 -6.32
C PRO A 42 10.56 -3.32 -6.33
N GLY A 43 9.24 -3.25 -6.42
CA GLY A 43 8.35 -4.42 -6.53
C GLY A 43 7.92 -5.05 -5.20
N ILE A 44 8.34 -4.52 -4.05
CA ILE A 44 7.74 -4.85 -2.77
C ILE A 44 6.55 -3.91 -2.53
N SER A 45 5.39 -4.48 -2.21
CA SER A 45 4.22 -3.68 -1.87
C SER A 45 4.47 -2.90 -0.58
N ARG A 46 4.52 -1.56 -0.69
CA ARG A 46 4.75 -0.68 0.47
C ARG A 46 3.66 -0.86 1.53
N SER A 47 2.40 -0.81 1.12
CA SER A 47 1.27 -1.01 2.03
C SER A 47 1.24 -2.43 2.61
N GLY A 48 1.59 -3.44 1.81
CA GLY A 48 1.74 -4.81 2.30
C GLY A 48 2.79 -4.93 3.40
N ALA A 49 3.97 -4.37 3.20
CA ALA A 49 5.06 -4.42 4.18
C ALA A 49 4.71 -3.69 5.48
N THR A 50 4.10 -2.49 5.40
CA THR A 50 3.70 -1.73 6.59
C THR A 50 2.59 -2.43 7.37
N VAL A 51 1.62 -3.05 6.70
CA VAL A 51 0.59 -3.89 7.34
C VAL A 51 1.23 -5.09 8.04
N VAL A 52 2.18 -5.77 7.39
CA VAL A 52 2.94 -6.87 8.00
C VAL A 52 3.68 -6.40 9.25
N GLY A 53 4.37 -5.25 9.19
CA GLY A 53 5.04 -4.63 10.33
C GLY A 53 4.09 -4.34 11.49
N GLY A 54 2.91 -3.78 11.19
CA GLY A 54 1.86 -3.52 12.17
C GLY A 54 1.33 -4.79 12.84
N MET A 55 1.02 -5.81 12.04
CA MET A 55 0.52 -7.08 12.58
C MET A 55 1.59 -7.83 13.40
N LYS A 56 2.86 -7.79 13.00
CA LYS A 56 3.98 -8.31 13.80
C LYS A 56 4.21 -7.52 15.09
N SER A 57 3.79 -6.27 15.16
CA SER A 57 3.75 -5.45 16.37
C SER A 57 2.50 -5.70 17.22
N ASN A 58 1.75 -6.75 16.93
CA ASN A 58 0.53 -7.15 17.62
C ASN A 58 -0.65 -6.17 17.45
N LEU A 59 -0.64 -5.31 16.41
CA LEU A 59 -1.79 -4.46 16.08
C LEU A 59 -2.90 -5.30 15.45
N THR A 60 -4.16 -4.91 15.70
CA THR A 60 -5.30 -5.49 14.98
C THR A 60 -5.17 -5.21 13.48
N ARG A 61 -5.74 -6.05 12.64
CA ARG A 61 -5.72 -5.88 11.17
C ARG A 61 -6.23 -4.52 10.75
N GLU A 62 -7.31 -4.07 11.36
CA GLU A 62 -7.92 -2.77 11.08
C GLU A 62 -6.97 -1.62 11.45
N THR A 63 -6.35 -1.68 12.62
CA THR A 63 -5.40 -0.68 13.08
C THR A 63 -4.15 -0.64 12.19
N ALA A 64 -3.60 -1.80 11.83
CA ALA A 64 -2.43 -1.90 10.95
C ALA A 64 -2.72 -1.32 9.55
N LEU A 65 -3.91 -1.59 8.99
CA LEU A 65 -4.35 -1.03 7.72
C LEU A 65 -4.51 0.50 7.79
N ASN A 66 -5.28 0.98 8.76
CA ASN A 66 -5.53 2.40 8.91
C ASN A 66 -4.23 3.18 9.09
N TYR A 67 -3.30 2.64 9.90
CA TYR A 67 -2.00 3.24 10.10
C TYR A 67 -1.15 3.24 8.82
N SER A 68 -1.17 2.13 8.07
CA SER A 68 -0.49 2.02 6.78
C SER A 68 -0.97 3.07 5.78
N PHE A 69 -2.29 3.30 5.70
CA PHE A 69 -2.86 4.35 4.83
C PHE A 69 -2.52 5.76 5.32
N MET A 70 -2.53 6.00 6.64
CA MET A 70 -2.11 7.30 7.19
C MET A 70 -0.63 7.59 6.88
N LEU A 71 0.24 6.58 6.94
CA LEU A 71 1.65 6.71 6.59
C LEU A 71 1.88 7.02 5.09
N TYR A 72 0.93 6.66 4.24
CA TYR A 72 0.99 6.96 2.81
C TYR A 72 0.75 8.45 2.50
N ILE A 73 -0.04 9.15 3.33
CA ILE A 73 -0.41 10.55 3.08
C ILE A 73 0.81 11.48 2.96
N PRO A 74 1.78 11.51 3.92
CA PRO A 74 2.94 12.39 3.81
C PRO A 74 3.78 12.13 2.55
N ILE A 75 3.92 10.86 2.18
CA ILE A 75 4.69 10.45 1.00
C ILE A 75 3.98 10.88 -0.29
N SER A 76 2.65 10.72 -0.34
CA SER A 76 1.85 11.17 -1.48
C SER A 76 1.95 12.69 -1.67
N VAL A 77 1.89 13.44 -0.58
CA VAL A 77 2.05 14.91 -0.61
C VAL A 77 3.44 15.29 -1.12
N ALA A 78 4.50 14.65 -0.63
CA ALA A 78 5.86 14.90 -1.11
C ALA A 78 6.01 14.56 -2.60
N SER A 79 5.46 13.43 -3.06
CA SER A 79 5.46 13.04 -4.47
C SER A 79 4.67 14.02 -5.35
N MET A 80 3.56 14.57 -4.82
CA MET A 80 2.77 15.57 -5.52
C MET A 80 3.59 16.85 -5.77
N PHE A 81 4.35 17.32 -4.77
CA PHE A 81 5.21 18.50 -4.95
C PHE A 81 6.29 18.29 -6.02
N LEU A 82 6.91 17.10 -6.05
CA LEU A 82 7.88 16.75 -7.08
C LEU A 82 7.22 16.69 -8.48
N GLY A 83 6.07 16.04 -8.59
CA GLY A 83 5.33 15.95 -9.84
C GLY A 83 4.85 17.31 -10.38
N VAL A 84 4.41 18.23 -9.52
CA VAL A 84 4.04 19.59 -9.92
C VAL A 84 5.26 20.35 -10.47
N LYS A 85 6.44 20.21 -9.85
CA LYS A 85 7.67 20.82 -10.35
C LYS A 85 8.01 20.33 -11.76
N ASP A 86 7.88 19.03 -12.02
CA ASP A 86 8.13 18.46 -13.34
C ASP A 86 7.11 18.95 -14.36
N LEU A 87 5.84 19.08 -13.97
CA LEU A 87 4.78 19.62 -14.82
C LEU A 87 5.05 21.07 -15.27
N ILE A 88 5.52 21.93 -14.36
CA ILE A 88 5.79 23.35 -14.64
C ILE A 88 6.94 23.49 -15.65
N THR A 89 7.90 22.56 -15.66
CA THR A 89 9.02 22.57 -16.59
C THR A 89 8.70 22.01 -17.98
N MET A 90 7.51 21.42 -18.17
CA MET A 90 7.09 20.86 -19.45
C MET A 90 6.57 21.94 -20.41
N ASN A 91 7.13 21.99 -21.62
CA ASN A 91 6.73 22.97 -22.66
C ASN A 91 5.33 22.71 -23.27
N ASN A 92 4.69 21.57 -23.00
CA ASN A 92 3.42 21.13 -23.60
C ASN A 92 2.26 21.09 -22.61
N LEU A 93 2.28 21.91 -21.58
CA LEU A 93 1.29 21.90 -20.49
C LEU A 93 -0.15 22.09 -21.01
N ASN A 94 -0.35 22.99 -21.97
CA ASN A 94 -1.68 23.27 -22.53
C ASN A 94 -2.32 22.07 -23.24
N THR A 95 -1.52 21.24 -23.92
CA THR A 95 -2.00 20.05 -24.62
C THR A 95 -2.29 18.89 -23.66
N LEU A 96 -1.55 18.82 -22.54
CA LEU A 96 -1.63 17.72 -21.57
C LEU A 96 -2.58 18.01 -20.40
N ALA A 97 -3.01 19.25 -20.21
CA ALA A 97 -3.86 19.65 -19.06
C ALA A 97 -5.18 18.86 -19.01
N ILE A 98 -5.88 18.72 -20.15
CA ILE A 98 -7.15 18.00 -20.23
C ILE A 98 -6.98 16.50 -19.96
N PRO A 99 -6.04 15.77 -20.60
CA PRO A 99 -5.75 14.37 -20.27
C PRO A 99 -5.38 14.16 -18.79
N TYR A 100 -4.58 15.04 -18.19
CA TYR A 100 -4.21 14.93 -16.78
C TYR A 100 -5.40 15.15 -15.84
N LEU A 101 -6.27 16.12 -16.14
CA LEU A 101 -7.47 16.36 -15.34
C LEU A 101 -8.43 15.16 -15.39
N ILE A 102 -8.65 14.59 -16.56
CA ILE A 102 -9.49 13.40 -16.73
C ILE A 102 -8.88 12.22 -15.98
N SER A 103 -7.58 11.99 -16.13
CA SER A 103 -6.86 10.91 -15.44
C SER A 103 -6.94 11.06 -13.93
N MET A 104 -6.83 12.27 -13.40
CA MET A 104 -6.94 12.56 -11.97
C MET A 104 -8.34 12.20 -11.45
N ILE A 105 -9.41 12.61 -12.14
CA ILE A 105 -10.80 12.33 -11.73
C ILE A 105 -11.06 10.82 -11.77
N VAL A 106 -10.74 10.18 -12.90
CA VAL A 106 -10.94 8.72 -13.07
C VAL A 106 -10.15 7.93 -12.04
N SER A 107 -8.87 8.26 -11.85
CA SER A 107 -8.00 7.65 -10.84
C SER A 107 -8.58 7.82 -9.43
N GLY A 108 -9.08 9.01 -9.07
CA GLY A 108 -9.70 9.27 -7.78
C GLY A 108 -10.93 8.39 -7.54
N ILE A 109 -11.82 8.31 -8.52
CA ILE A 109 -13.04 7.48 -8.43
C ILE A 109 -12.66 5.99 -8.29
N VAL A 110 -11.80 5.47 -9.16
CA VAL A 110 -11.38 4.06 -9.13
C VAL A 110 -10.67 3.73 -7.82
N THR A 111 -9.79 4.61 -7.35
CA THR A 111 -9.07 4.44 -6.08
C THR A 111 -10.03 4.37 -4.89
N TYR A 112 -11.06 5.21 -4.86
CA TYR A 112 -12.07 5.17 -3.79
C TYR A 112 -12.76 3.81 -3.71
N PHE A 113 -13.27 3.30 -4.83
CA PHE A 113 -13.94 2.00 -4.85
C PHE A 113 -12.98 0.83 -4.56
N ALA A 114 -11.77 0.87 -5.13
CA ALA A 114 -10.74 -0.14 -4.90
C ALA A 114 -10.28 -0.17 -3.43
N ALA A 115 -10.08 0.99 -2.81
CA ALA A 115 -9.69 1.08 -1.40
C ALA A 115 -10.80 0.55 -0.49
N LYS A 116 -12.06 0.90 -0.75
CA LYS A 116 -13.21 0.38 0.01
C LYS A 116 -13.29 -1.14 -0.08
N LEU A 117 -13.20 -1.70 -1.29
CA LEU A 117 -13.21 -3.14 -1.51
C LEU A 117 -12.04 -3.83 -0.79
N PHE A 118 -10.84 -3.25 -0.88
CA PHE A 118 -9.64 -3.79 -0.24
C PHE A 118 -9.78 -3.82 1.28
N ILE A 119 -10.25 -2.73 1.90
CA ILE A 119 -10.47 -2.64 3.34
C ILE A 119 -11.50 -3.69 3.79
N ASP A 120 -12.60 -3.86 3.05
CA ASP A 120 -13.64 -4.83 3.39
C ASP A 120 -13.12 -6.28 3.33
N ILE A 121 -12.32 -6.62 2.32
CA ILE A 121 -11.68 -7.94 2.20
C ILE A 121 -10.72 -8.19 3.36
N MET A 122 -9.91 -7.18 3.70
CA MET A 122 -8.92 -7.27 4.77
C MET A 122 -9.57 -7.39 6.16
N LYS A 123 -10.63 -6.62 6.44
CA LYS A 123 -11.41 -6.72 7.69
C LYS A 123 -12.02 -8.11 7.88
N LYS A 124 -12.50 -8.72 6.81
CA LYS A 124 -13.05 -10.09 6.81
C LYS A 124 -11.99 -11.18 6.98
N GLY A 125 -10.72 -10.82 7.11
CA GLY A 125 -9.62 -11.77 7.32
C GLY A 125 -9.24 -12.60 6.10
N LYS A 126 -9.70 -12.24 4.92
CA LYS A 126 -9.48 -12.95 3.66
C LYS A 126 -8.16 -12.60 2.97
N LEU A 127 -7.10 -12.35 3.77
CA LEU A 127 -5.74 -12.06 3.30
C LEU A 127 -5.18 -13.14 2.36
N ILE A 128 -5.62 -14.39 2.55
CA ILE A 128 -5.17 -15.52 1.75
C ILE A 128 -5.51 -15.35 0.26
N TYR A 129 -6.70 -14.81 -0.05
CA TYR A 129 -7.09 -14.59 -1.46
C TYR A 129 -6.19 -13.57 -2.13
N PHE A 130 -5.80 -12.52 -1.39
CA PHE A 130 -4.89 -11.51 -1.92
C PHE A 130 -3.46 -12.05 -2.08
N SER A 131 -3.02 -12.88 -1.13
CA SER A 131 -1.73 -13.59 -1.23
C SER A 131 -1.68 -14.50 -2.45
N ILE A 132 -2.73 -15.31 -2.68
CA ILE A 132 -2.84 -16.20 -3.86
C ILE A 132 -2.85 -15.38 -5.15
N TYR A 133 -3.60 -14.29 -5.21
CA TYR A 133 -3.61 -13.40 -6.37
C TYR A 133 -2.22 -12.86 -6.69
N CYS A 134 -1.50 -12.31 -5.70
CA CYS A 134 -0.14 -11.82 -5.89
C CYS A 134 0.84 -12.93 -6.33
N PHE A 135 0.63 -14.17 -5.84
CA PHE A 135 1.45 -15.30 -6.22
C PHE A 135 1.24 -15.69 -7.69
N ILE A 136 -0.02 -15.85 -8.10
CA ILE A 136 -0.38 -16.22 -9.49
C ILE A 136 0.11 -15.16 -10.47
N VAL A 137 -0.17 -13.88 -10.20
CA VAL A 137 0.28 -12.79 -11.08
C VAL A 137 1.81 -12.72 -11.11
N GLY A 138 2.47 -12.89 -9.97
CA GLY A 138 3.93 -12.90 -9.89
C GLY A 138 4.55 -14.06 -10.67
N LEU A 139 3.89 -15.21 -10.69
CA LEU A 139 4.33 -16.39 -11.43
C LEU A 139 4.12 -16.22 -12.95
N ILE A 140 2.99 -15.66 -13.35
CA ILE A 140 2.69 -15.35 -14.77
C ILE A 140 3.73 -14.38 -15.31
N VAL A 141 4.00 -13.29 -14.58
CA VAL A 141 5.01 -12.30 -15.00
C VAL A 141 6.42 -12.92 -15.08
N PHE A 142 6.76 -13.83 -14.15
CA PHE A 142 8.06 -14.52 -14.17
C PHE A 142 8.22 -15.49 -15.35
N ILE A 143 7.11 -16.04 -15.86
CA ILE A 143 7.15 -16.96 -17.02
C ILE A 143 7.19 -16.19 -18.34
N ILE A 144 6.57 -14.99 -18.40
CA ILE A 144 6.47 -14.21 -19.63
C ILE A 144 7.72 -13.35 -19.86
N PHE A 145 8.40 -12.92 -18.80
CA PHE A 145 9.57 -12.05 -18.82
C PHE A 145 10.80 -12.72 -18.17
#